data_008994a6095b2661b57a76f8331bfaf5
#
_entry.id   008994a6095b2661b57a76f8331bfaf5
#
_cell.length_a   1.000
_cell.length_b   1.000
_cell.length_c   1.000
_cell.angle_alpha   90.00
_cell.angle_beta   90.00
_cell.angle_gamma   90.00
#
_symmetry.space_group_name_H-M   'P 1'
#
loop_
_entity.id
_entity.type
_entity.pdbx_description
1 polymer ?
#
loop_
_entity_poly.entity_id
_entity_poly.type
_entity_poly.pdbx_seq_one_letter_code
_entity_poly.pdbx_strand_id
1 'polypeptide(L)'
;MIYFRDGIEENIDVAPKIYRTRDKHVVEEYLVEGKSKFFVTLSGLPYCAHGETLEQAISDAVWKDEARRPSLDALKSEIVEAGRAREISLNEFRLLTGACSEGCRVALKRAGLDGSPMVGRDILKHFPEWGRRLYSVLEWR
;
A
#
# COMPACT_ATOMS: atom_id res chain seq x y z
N MET A 1 -16.73 5.08 -17.93
CA MET A 1 -17.35 4.78 -16.61
C MET A 1 -16.32 4.97 -15.53
N ILE A 2 -16.64 5.75 -14.52
CA ILE A 2 -15.72 5.96 -13.40
C ILE A 2 -15.93 4.86 -12.36
N TYR A 3 -14.82 4.23 -11.96
CA TYR A 3 -14.79 3.19 -10.95
C TYR A 3 -13.94 3.68 -9.78
N PHE A 4 -14.57 3.81 -8.62
CA PHE A 4 -13.91 4.32 -7.42
C PHE A 4 -13.98 3.28 -6.31
N ARG A 5 -12.82 2.88 -5.77
CA ARG A 5 -12.72 1.98 -4.63
C ARG A 5 -11.51 2.35 -3.77
N ASP A 6 -11.76 2.44 -2.47
CA ASP A 6 -10.71 2.63 -1.45
C ASP A 6 -9.72 3.76 -1.80
N GLY A 7 -10.25 4.92 -2.21
CA GLY A 7 -9.46 6.10 -2.52
C GLY A 7 -8.83 6.13 -3.91
N ILE A 8 -9.00 5.08 -4.71
CA ILE A 8 -8.47 5.03 -6.08
C ILE A 8 -9.59 5.17 -7.08
N GLU A 9 -9.47 6.15 -7.97
CA GLU A 9 -10.40 6.41 -9.05
C GLU A 9 -9.79 5.97 -10.37
N GLU A 10 -10.52 5.17 -11.13
CA GLU A 10 -10.09 4.67 -12.43
C GLU A 10 -11.21 4.87 -13.46
N ASN A 11 -10.82 5.12 -14.70
CA ASN A 11 -11.77 5.18 -15.81
C ASN A 11 -11.78 3.81 -16.51
N ILE A 12 -12.92 3.13 -16.47
CA ILE A 12 -13.10 1.79 -17.03
C ILE A 12 -14.15 1.82 -18.14
N ASP A 13 -13.99 0.94 -19.14
CA ASP A 13 -14.89 0.91 -20.32
C ASP A 13 -16.14 0.09 -20.05
N VAL A 14 -16.05 -0.97 -19.26
CA VAL A 14 -17.14 -1.90 -18.97
C VAL A 14 -17.21 -2.14 -17.45
N ALA A 15 -18.40 -2.58 -16.99
CA ALA A 15 -18.59 -2.89 -15.58
C ALA A 15 -17.60 -3.95 -15.08
N PRO A 16 -17.15 -3.89 -13.82
CA PRO A 16 -16.24 -4.88 -13.26
C PRO A 16 -16.89 -6.27 -13.24
N LYS A 17 -16.06 -7.29 -13.42
CA LYS A 17 -16.45 -8.68 -13.20
C LYS A 17 -16.30 -8.97 -11.70
N ILE A 18 -17.39 -9.39 -11.06
CA ILE A 18 -17.41 -9.67 -9.62
C ILE A 18 -17.53 -11.17 -9.41
N TYR A 19 -16.62 -11.73 -8.60
CA TYR A 19 -16.65 -13.15 -8.28
C TYR A 19 -16.01 -13.41 -6.92
N ARG A 20 -16.11 -14.65 -6.45
CA ARG A 20 -15.48 -15.08 -5.20
C ARG A 20 -14.36 -16.08 -5.51
N THR A 21 -13.28 -15.99 -4.73
CA THR A 21 -12.18 -16.96 -4.78
C THR A 21 -12.58 -18.23 -4.01
N ARG A 22 -11.71 -19.26 -4.09
CA ARG A 22 -11.87 -20.49 -3.29
C ARG A 22 -12.00 -20.18 -1.80
N ASP A 23 -11.23 -19.22 -1.30
CA ASP A 23 -11.26 -18.77 0.11
C ASP A 23 -12.40 -17.78 0.37
N LYS A 24 -13.31 -17.60 -0.61
CA LYS A 24 -14.49 -16.75 -0.52
C LYS A 24 -14.21 -15.25 -0.42
N HIS A 25 -13.00 -14.80 -0.77
CA HIS A 25 -12.73 -13.37 -0.93
C HIS A 25 -13.53 -12.82 -2.12
N VAL A 26 -14.07 -11.61 -1.96
CA VAL A 26 -14.80 -10.96 -3.05
C VAL A 26 -13.80 -10.23 -3.93
N VAL A 27 -13.82 -10.51 -5.23
CA VAL A 27 -12.93 -9.92 -6.21
C VAL A 27 -13.73 -9.09 -7.20
N GLU A 28 -13.29 -7.87 -7.46
CA GLU A 28 -13.75 -7.04 -8.56
C GLU A 28 -12.60 -6.93 -9.56
N GLU A 29 -12.72 -7.59 -10.70
CA GLU A 29 -11.75 -7.52 -11.78
C GLU A 29 -12.20 -6.48 -12.79
N TYR A 30 -11.35 -5.54 -13.12
CA TYR A 30 -11.68 -4.45 -14.03
C TYR A 30 -10.53 -4.15 -14.98
N LEU A 31 -10.85 -3.49 -16.11
CA LEU A 31 -9.89 -3.17 -17.14
C LEU A 31 -9.61 -1.66 -17.14
N VAL A 32 -8.33 -1.30 -17.10
CA VAL A 32 -7.86 0.05 -17.27
C VAL A 32 -6.89 0.06 -18.45
N GLU A 33 -7.25 0.76 -19.51
CA GLU A 33 -6.44 0.82 -20.74
C GLU A 33 -6.05 -0.58 -21.25
N GLY A 34 -7.01 -1.51 -21.21
CA GLY A 34 -6.81 -2.87 -21.69
C GLY A 34 -6.08 -3.81 -20.74
N LYS A 35 -5.68 -3.34 -19.56
CA LYS A 35 -4.98 -4.16 -18.56
C LYS A 35 -5.90 -4.51 -17.41
N SER A 36 -5.89 -5.77 -17.00
CA SER A 36 -6.65 -6.22 -15.84
C SER A 36 -6.04 -5.69 -14.55
N LYS A 37 -6.93 -5.21 -13.68
CA LYS A 37 -6.61 -4.86 -12.30
C LYS A 37 -7.64 -5.49 -11.38
N PHE A 38 -7.30 -5.61 -10.10
CA PHE A 38 -8.10 -6.34 -9.13
C PHE A 38 -8.30 -5.49 -7.88
N PHE A 39 -9.54 -5.51 -7.37
CA PHE A 39 -9.84 -5.00 -6.04
C PHE A 39 -10.42 -6.16 -5.24
N VAL A 40 -9.79 -6.50 -4.12
CA VAL A 40 -10.15 -7.66 -3.30
C VAL A 40 -10.59 -7.21 -1.93
N THR A 41 -11.73 -7.77 -1.47
CA THR A 41 -12.17 -7.64 -0.08
C THR A 41 -12.08 -9.02 0.57
N LEU A 42 -11.35 -9.11 1.67
CA LEU A 42 -11.15 -10.38 2.37
C LEU A 42 -12.45 -10.89 2.99
N SER A 43 -12.66 -12.20 2.93
CA SER A 43 -13.80 -12.85 3.57
C SER A 43 -13.67 -12.77 5.10
N GLY A 44 -14.71 -12.27 5.75
CA GLY A 44 -14.77 -12.20 7.22
C GLY A 44 -13.86 -11.13 7.86
N LEU A 45 -13.18 -10.32 7.07
CA LEU A 45 -12.29 -9.26 7.55
C LEU A 45 -12.59 -7.94 6.81
N PRO A 46 -12.44 -6.78 7.45
CA PRO A 46 -12.77 -5.50 6.83
C PRO A 46 -11.64 -4.96 5.93
N TYR A 47 -10.70 -5.79 5.54
CA TYR A 47 -9.52 -5.37 4.78
C TYR A 47 -9.71 -5.60 3.28
N CYS A 48 -9.25 -4.63 2.50
CA CYS A 48 -9.30 -4.66 1.05
C CYS A 48 -8.05 -4.03 0.46
N ALA A 49 -7.75 -4.37 -0.79
CA ALA A 49 -6.60 -3.80 -1.50
C ALA A 49 -6.77 -3.90 -2.99
N HIS A 50 -6.09 -3.00 -3.71
CA HIS A 50 -5.94 -3.05 -5.16
C HIS A 50 -4.65 -3.76 -5.53
N GLY A 51 -4.58 -4.35 -6.71
CA GLY A 51 -3.36 -4.92 -7.23
C GLY A 51 -3.42 -5.13 -8.74
N GLU A 52 -2.26 -5.23 -9.37
CA GLU A 52 -2.16 -5.56 -10.79
C GLU A 52 -2.36 -7.04 -11.04
N THR A 53 -2.19 -7.86 -10.01
CA THR A 53 -2.51 -9.28 -10.03
C THR A 53 -3.43 -9.60 -8.86
N LEU A 54 -4.20 -10.68 -9.01
CA LEU A 54 -5.08 -11.16 -7.94
C LEU A 54 -4.26 -11.52 -6.69
N GLU A 55 -3.13 -12.21 -6.87
CA GLU A 55 -2.26 -12.61 -5.76
C GLU A 55 -1.72 -11.41 -5.00
N GLN A 56 -1.31 -10.37 -5.70
CA GLN A 56 -0.82 -9.14 -5.09
C GLN A 56 -1.91 -8.44 -4.27
N ALA A 57 -3.12 -8.32 -4.82
CA ALA A 57 -4.24 -7.70 -4.13
C ALA A 57 -4.59 -8.45 -2.85
N ILE A 58 -4.65 -9.79 -2.91
CA ILE A 58 -4.91 -10.62 -1.73
C ILE A 58 -3.79 -10.46 -0.70
N SER A 59 -2.55 -10.54 -1.13
CA SER A 59 -1.38 -10.38 -0.25
C SER A 59 -1.39 -9.04 0.47
N ASP A 60 -1.69 -7.95 -0.23
CA ASP A 60 -1.76 -6.62 0.36
C ASP A 60 -2.93 -6.48 1.34
N ALA A 61 -4.08 -7.05 1.03
CA ALA A 61 -5.23 -7.04 1.93
C ALA A 61 -4.93 -7.84 3.22
N VAL A 62 -4.31 -9.01 3.08
CA VAL A 62 -3.88 -9.84 4.22
C VAL A 62 -2.84 -9.10 5.06
N TRP A 63 -1.92 -8.40 4.43
CA TRP A 63 -0.90 -7.62 5.13
C TRP A 63 -1.51 -6.50 6.00
N LYS A 64 -2.67 -5.98 5.64
CA LYS A 64 -3.36 -4.96 6.44
C LYS A 64 -3.95 -5.51 7.74
N ASP A 65 -4.06 -6.83 7.88
CA ASP A 65 -4.52 -7.47 9.11
C ASP A 65 -3.44 -7.35 10.20
N GLU A 66 -3.72 -6.60 11.25
CA GLU A 66 -2.76 -6.34 12.33
C GLU A 66 -2.25 -7.61 13.01
N ALA A 67 -3.06 -8.65 13.08
CA ALA A 67 -2.68 -9.93 13.69
C ALA A 67 -1.54 -10.63 12.91
N ARG A 68 -1.33 -10.25 11.66
CA ARG A 68 -0.30 -10.86 10.77
C ARG A 68 0.88 -9.95 10.50
N ARG A 69 0.85 -8.70 11.03
CA ARG A 69 1.95 -7.76 10.89
C ARG A 69 2.99 -7.94 11.99
N PRO A 70 4.29 -7.69 11.71
CA PRO A 70 5.29 -7.60 12.77
C PRO A 70 4.95 -6.52 13.78
N SER A 71 5.52 -6.59 14.98
CA SER A 71 5.32 -5.56 16.00
C SER A 71 5.79 -4.19 15.48
N LEU A 72 4.86 -3.26 15.35
CA LEU A 72 5.17 -1.90 14.93
C LEU A 72 5.95 -1.14 16.00
N ASP A 73 5.68 -1.40 17.26
CA ASP A 73 6.37 -0.73 18.38
C ASP A 73 7.86 -1.08 18.39
N ALA A 74 8.21 -2.33 18.15
CA ALA A 74 9.61 -2.77 18.07
C ALA A 74 10.34 -2.12 16.89
N LEU A 75 9.71 -2.09 15.71
CA LEU A 75 10.28 -1.45 14.52
C LEU A 75 10.45 0.05 14.73
N LYS A 76 9.43 0.70 15.27
CA LYS A 76 9.46 2.13 15.57
C LYS A 76 10.62 2.47 16.52
N SER A 77 10.77 1.71 17.60
CA SER A 77 11.86 1.91 18.56
C SER A 77 13.23 1.74 17.90
N GLU A 78 13.39 0.71 17.09
CA GLU A 78 14.64 0.48 16.37
C GLU A 78 15.03 1.66 15.47
N ILE A 79 14.08 2.18 14.71
CA ILE A 79 14.32 3.29 13.79
C ILE A 79 14.65 4.58 14.58
N VAL A 80 13.87 4.87 15.61
CA VAL A 80 14.08 6.08 16.43
C VAL A 80 15.43 6.03 17.14
N GLU A 81 15.82 4.90 17.70
CA GLU A 81 17.11 4.74 18.37
C GLU A 81 18.30 4.86 17.41
N ALA A 82 18.14 4.35 16.19
CA ALA A 82 19.19 4.46 15.16
C ALA A 82 19.39 5.89 14.65
N GLY A 83 18.40 6.76 14.83
CA GLY A 83 18.47 8.16 14.43
C GLY A 83 17.98 8.43 13.01
N ARG A 84 17.88 9.72 12.69
CA ARG A 84 17.28 10.18 11.42
C ARG A 84 18.11 9.89 10.17
N ALA A 85 19.38 9.56 10.35
CA ALA A 85 20.27 9.18 9.24
C ALA A 85 20.08 7.73 8.81
N ARG A 86 19.35 6.92 9.59
CA ARG A 86 19.04 5.54 9.21
C ARG A 86 18.13 5.51 8.00
N GLU A 87 18.53 4.74 7.00
CA GLU A 87 17.68 4.50 5.85
C GLU A 87 16.47 3.63 6.22
N ILE A 88 15.34 3.94 5.62
CA ILE A 88 14.09 3.21 5.81
C ILE A 88 13.78 2.47 4.52
N SER A 89 13.58 1.15 4.62
CA SER A 89 13.23 0.35 3.46
C SER A 89 11.76 0.59 3.08
N LEU A 90 11.42 0.25 1.84
CA LEU A 90 10.04 0.34 1.37
C LEU A 90 9.09 -0.50 2.23
N ASN A 91 9.53 -1.71 2.61
CA ASN A 91 8.72 -2.58 3.46
C ASN A 91 8.50 -1.97 4.86
N GLU A 92 9.54 -1.41 5.46
CA GLU A 92 9.42 -0.72 6.74
C GLU A 92 8.49 0.50 6.65
N PHE A 93 8.62 1.28 5.59
CA PHE A 93 7.72 2.41 5.31
C PHE A 93 6.27 1.96 5.22
N ARG A 94 6.00 0.87 4.50
CA ARG A 94 4.65 0.31 4.38
C ARG A 94 4.11 -0.16 5.73
N LEU A 95 4.93 -0.81 6.53
CA LEU A 95 4.55 -1.27 7.87
C LEU A 95 4.18 -0.09 8.78
N LEU A 96 4.95 0.97 8.73
CA LEU A 96 4.73 2.14 9.58
C LEU A 96 3.54 2.99 9.15
N THR A 97 3.33 3.15 7.86
CA THR A 97 2.30 4.07 7.33
C THR A 97 1.01 3.39 6.89
N GLY A 98 1.03 2.09 6.67
CA GLY A 98 -0.10 1.35 6.12
C GLY A 98 -0.25 1.49 4.61
N ALA A 99 0.74 2.04 3.91
CA ALA A 99 0.70 2.19 2.46
C ALA A 99 0.64 0.84 1.75
N CYS A 100 -0.24 0.70 0.76
CA CYS A 100 -0.33 -0.52 -0.03
C CYS A 100 0.75 -0.57 -1.13
N SER A 101 1.06 -1.77 -1.61
CA SER A 101 2.11 -1.94 -2.62
C SER A 101 1.78 -1.22 -3.92
N GLU A 102 0.53 -1.22 -4.34
CA GLU A 102 0.11 -0.51 -5.56
C GLU A 102 0.29 1.01 -5.43
N GLY A 103 -0.10 1.59 -4.30
CA GLY A 103 0.09 3.02 -4.04
C GLY A 103 1.57 3.40 -4.05
N CYS A 104 2.41 2.59 -3.43
CA CYS A 104 3.86 2.80 -3.44
C CYS A 104 4.45 2.69 -4.85
N ARG A 105 4.04 1.70 -5.62
CA ARG A 105 4.49 1.52 -7.00
C ARG A 105 4.17 2.75 -7.85
N VAL A 106 2.95 3.24 -7.78
CA VAL A 106 2.52 4.41 -8.56
C VAL A 106 3.29 5.67 -8.13
N ALA A 107 3.44 5.88 -6.82
CA ALA A 107 4.16 7.05 -6.30
C ALA A 107 5.64 7.03 -6.70
N LEU A 108 6.30 5.89 -6.60
CA LEU A 108 7.71 5.73 -7.00
C LEU A 108 7.89 5.98 -8.49
N LYS A 109 7.00 5.44 -9.33
CA LYS A 109 7.05 5.64 -10.77
C LYS A 109 6.92 7.12 -11.13
N ARG A 110 5.98 7.83 -10.51
CA ARG A 110 5.78 9.26 -10.74
C ARG A 110 7.00 10.10 -10.32
N ALA A 111 7.67 9.68 -9.25
CA ALA A 111 8.86 10.36 -8.75
C ALA A 111 10.15 9.96 -9.48
N GLY A 112 10.10 8.96 -10.36
CA GLY A 112 11.28 8.45 -11.06
C GLY A 112 12.23 7.68 -10.14
N LEU A 113 11.71 7.06 -9.07
CA LEU A 113 12.49 6.33 -8.07
C LEU A 113 12.28 4.82 -8.20
N ASP A 114 13.27 4.04 -7.76
CA ASP A 114 13.28 2.58 -7.91
C ASP A 114 12.85 1.80 -6.64
N GLY A 115 12.53 2.50 -5.55
CA GLY A 115 12.14 1.87 -4.30
C GLY A 115 13.30 1.48 -3.39
N SER A 116 14.53 1.91 -3.68
CA SER A 116 15.67 1.73 -2.78
C SER A 116 15.43 2.41 -1.44
N PRO A 117 16.02 1.89 -0.34
CA PRO A 117 15.92 2.54 0.96
C PRO A 117 16.37 4.00 0.91
N MET A 118 15.69 4.86 1.68
CA MET A 118 16.05 6.27 1.78
C MET A 118 15.83 6.78 3.18
N VAL A 119 16.56 7.85 3.53
CA VAL A 119 16.38 8.51 4.83
C VAL A 119 15.04 9.25 4.87
N GLY A 120 14.49 9.44 6.07
CA GLY A 120 13.18 10.07 6.26
C GLY A 120 13.06 11.45 5.62
N ARG A 121 14.14 12.24 5.65
CA ARG A 121 14.17 13.56 5.01
C ARG A 121 13.91 13.48 3.50
N ASP A 122 14.49 12.49 2.84
CA ASP A 122 14.29 12.31 1.40
C ASP A 122 12.88 11.79 1.10
N ILE A 123 12.34 10.94 1.96
CA ILE A 123 10.94 10.51 1.85
C ILE A 123 10.02 11.73 1.95
N LEU A 124 10.25 12.60 2.91
CA LEU A 124 9.46 13.82 3.09
C LEU A 124 9.56 14.75 1.88
N LYS A 125 10.75 14.86 1.29
CA LYS A 125 11.01 15.69 0.11
C LYS A 125 10.26 15.18 -1.11
N HIS A 126 10.33 13.88 -1.40
CA HIS A 126 9.70 13.29 -2.59
C HIS A 126 8.22 13.00 -2.42
N PHE A 127 7.78 12.70 -1.21
CA PHE A 127 6.41 12.30 -0.89
C PHE A 127 5.90 13.07 0.33
N PRO A 128 5.58 14.38 0.19
CA PRO A 128 5.30 15.24 1.35
C PRO A 128 4.20 14.70 2.28
N GLU A 129 3.08 14.22 1.74
CA GLU A 129 1.98 13.72 2.56
C GLU A 129 2.35 12.43 3.31
N TRP A 130 2.95 11.48 2.62
CA TRP A 130 3.39 10.23 3.22
C TRP A 130 4.57 10.44 4.16
N GLY A 131 5.47 11.37 3.82
CA GLY A 131 6.57 11.73 4.69
C GLY A 131 6.09 12.34 6.00
N ARG A 132 5.10 13.23 5.95
CA ARG A 132 4.49 13.79 7.18
C ARG A 132 3.85 12.70 8.03
N ARG A 133 3.19 11.73 7.40
CA ARG A 133 2.60 10.59 8.10
C ARG A 133 3.68 9.74 8.77
N LEU A 134 4.78 9.46 8.07
CA LEU A 134 5.92 8.74 8.62
C LEU A 134 6.51 9.48 9.84
N TYR A 135 6.73 10.79 9.72
CA TYR A 135 7.25 11.61 10.81
C TYR A 135 6.31 11.59 12.02
N SER A 136 5.01 11.64 11.77
CA SER A 136 4.01 11.55 12.84
C SER A 136 4.07 10.22 13.58
N VAL A 137 4.16 9.12 12.84
CA VAL A 137 4.25 7.77 13.43
C VAL A 137 5.53 7.62 14.26
N LEU A 138 6.66 8.12 13.76
CA LEU A 138 7.95 8.06 14.44
C LEU A 138 8.12 9.17 15.49
N GLU A 139 7.14 10.07 15.61
CA GLU A 139 7.18 11.22 16.52
C GLU A 139 8.36 12.16 16.23
N TRP A 140 8.78 12.23 14.98
CA TRP A 140 9.79 13.15 14.51
C TRP A 140 9.21 14.55 14.24
N ARG A 141 10.00 15.57 14.48
CA ARG A 141 9.60 16.96 14.23
C ARG A 141 10.44 17.60 13.13
#